data_87a40fdbd0f3d41971e6c6f922e52366
#
_entry.id   87a40fdbd0f3d41971e6c6f922e52366
#
_cell.length_a   1.000
_cell.length_b   1.000
_cell.length_c   1.000
_cell.angle_alpha   90.00
_cell.angle_beta   90.00
_cell.angle_gamma   90.00
#
_symmetry.space_group_name_H-M   'P 1'
#
loop_
_entity.id
_entity.type
_entity.pdbx_description
1 polymer ?
#
loop_
_entity_poly.entity_id
_entity_poly.type
_entity_poly.pdbx_seq_one_letter_code
_entity_poly.pdbx_strand_id
1 'polypeptide(L)'
;MKYTAQFYDINEKLYTLEIGSGEVQNITLSATPFITELETSDSHLYKPCKYSSATIGMITDDYKFDLYSSTAQQNKVVLSSASGIVWVGYVTPNLYSQGYENELEEIEVEAIDALSTLQYYKYTTIGGKKDIVSFTQIINHLLSKCNAYTSFFISDNTQIDSASNLCLPSKMYISEQNFFDEDDEPMTMQEVLEEVCKYLNVTAVADGDKVYFLDYDAIKNGINTYYRFTLGTETPTKVTLQQSKEIKASDYVENGGQLSLDNVYNKVTVKDSLYSFDSIIPSIWDEKYLTNYGGSWSYVQEVNEDGKGGMHKCFFKYLKNSNYKCYYYNKATLAQVSAPSDYRLCKQEIRLIEKK
;
A
#
# COMPACT_ATOMS: atom_id res chain seq x y z
N MET A 1 -13.24 -1.58 27.19
CA MET A 1 -14.29 -0.54 27.30
C MET A 1 -14.33 0.28 26.01
N LYS A 2 -15.46 0.94 25.73
CA LYS A 2 -15.58 1.94 24.67
C LYS A 2 -15.75 3.31 25.29
N TYR A 3 -14.78 4.16 25.13
CA TYR A 3 -14.83 5.54 25.63
C TYR A 3 -15.46 6.43 24.57
N THR A 4 -16.33 7.36 24.99
CA THR A 4 -16.97 8.31 24.08
C THR A 4 -16.99 9.71 24.68
N ALA A 5 -16.83 10.69 23.80
CA ALA A 5 -16.98 12.10 24.15
C ALA A 5 -17.45 12.92 22.95
N GLN A 6 -17.99 14.09 23.22
CA GLN A 6 -18.38 15.05 22.19
C GLN A 6 -17.77 16.41 22.48
N PHE A 7 -17.40 17.10 21.40
CA PHE A 7 -16.91 18.48 21.50
C PHE A 7 -17.27 19.27 20.23
N TYR A 8 -17.19 20.57 20.33
CA TYR A 8 -17.38 21.50 19.22
C TYR A 8 -16.07 22.12 18.79
N ASP A 9 -15.88 22.29 17.49
CA ASP A 9 -14.80 23.12 16.99
C ASP A 9 -15.14 24.62 17.07
N ILE A 10 -14.20 25.48 16.66
CA ILE A 10 -14.38 26.95 16.65
C ILE A 10 -15.54 27.43 15.74
N ASN A 11 -15.99 26.59 14.82
CA ASN A 11 -17.10 26.86 13.91
C ASN A 11 -18.42 26.22 14.40
N GLU A 12 -18.49 25.85 15.67
CA GLU A 12 -19.66 25.20 16.29
C GLU A 12 -20.03 23.86 15.64
N LYS A 13 -19.11 23.19 14.93
CA LYS A 13 -19.34 21.88 14.36
C LYS A 13 -19.12 20.81 15.42
N LEU A 14 -20.13 19.98 15.62
CA LEU A 14 -20.10 18.87 16.57
C LEU A 14 -19.27 17.71 16.04
N TYR A 15 -18.38 17.24 16.88
CA TYR A 15 -17.59 16.00 16.70
C TYR A 15 -17.91 15.00 17.81
N THR A 16 -17.89 13.72 17.44
CA THR A 16 -17.97 12.60 18.36
C THR A 16 -16.69 11.79 18.27
N LEU A 17 -16.03 11.63 19.41
CA LEU A 17 -14.85 10.80 19.59
C LEU A 17 -15.27 9.47 20.20
N GLU A 18 -14.76 8.37 19.65
CA GLU A 18 -14.94 7.02 20.16
C GLU A 18 -13.58 6.31 20.22
N ILE A 19 -13.27 5.67 21.36
CA ILE A 19 -12.02 4.92 21.56
C ILE A 19 -12.35 3.53 22.09
N GLY A 20 -11.82 2.48 21.43
CA GLY A 20 -12.01 1.09 21.84
C GLY A 20 -13.35 0.51 21.45
N SER A 21 -13.76 -0.56 22.11
CA SER A 21 -15.01 -1.30 21.82
C SER A 21 -15.59 -1.90 23.11
N GLY A 22 -16.88 -2.21 23.10
CA GLY A 22 -17.58 -2.85 24.23
C GLY A 22 -18.52 -1.90 24.97
N GLU A 23 -18.53 -1.99 26.30
CA GLU A 23 -19.40 -1.17 27.16
C GLU A 23 -19.00 0.30 27.07
N VAL A 24 -20.01 1.18 26.92
CA VAL A 24 -19.80 2.62 26.69
C VAL A 24 -19.59 3.34 28.01
N GLN A 25 -18.52 4.11 28.08
CA GLN A 25 -18.20 5.03 29.18
C GLN A 25 -17.94 6.43 28.59
N ASN A 26 -18.61 7.43 29.15
CA ASN A 26 -18.34 8.82 28.81
C ASN A 26 -17.02 9.28 29.47
N ILE A 27 -16.24 10.04 28.72
CA ILE A 27 -15.03 10.67 29.22
C ILE A 27 -15.12 12.19 29.12
N THR A 28 -14.37 12.87 29.95
CA THR A 28 -14.21 14.32 29.88
C THR A 28 -12.94 14.63 29.08
N LEU A 29 -13.07 15.48 28.07
CA LEU A 29 -11.94 15.93 27.27
C LEU A 29 -11.29 17.17 27.89
N SER A 30 -10.01 17.35 27.61
CA SER A 30 -9.24 18.54 28.02
C SER A 30 -9.61 19.75 27.14
N ALA A 31 -8.97 20.87 27.42
CA ALA A 31 -9.13 22.09 26.60
C ALA A 31 -8.68 21.88 25.15
N THR A 32 -7.80 20.93 24.93
CA THR A 32 -7.33 20.51 23.60
C THR A 32 -7.76 19.08 23.31
N PRO A 33 -9.02 18.86 22.93
CA PRO A 33 -9.63 17.54 22.93
C PRO A 33 -9.04 16.56 21.91
N PHE A 34 -8.61 17.09 20.73
CA PHE A 34 -8.11 16.26 19.64
C PHE A 34 -7.22 17.08 18.70
N ILE A 35 -5.97 16.70 18.58
CA ILE A 35 -5.02 17.29 17.65
C ILE A 35 -4.64 16.22 16.63
N THR A 36 -4.63 16.55 15.35
CA THR A 36 -4.09 15.69 14.29
C THR A 36 -2.87 16.34 13.68
N GLU A 37 -1.86 15.52 13.45
CA GLU A 37 -0.66 15.91 12.74
C GLU A 37 -0.50 15.01 11.51
N LEU A 38 -0.39 15.62 10.34
CA LEU A 38 0.00 14.93 9.13
C LEU A 38 1.52 14.96 9.02
N GLU A 39 2.12 13.80 8.83
CA GLU A 39 3.55 13.69 8.65
C GLU A 39 4.02 14.49 7.45
N THR A 40 4.73 15.58 7.73
CA THR A 40 5.38 16.42 6.73
C THR A 40 6.89 16.24 6.87
N SER A 41 7.60 15.97 5.81
CA SER A 41 9.05 16.05 5.85
C SER A 41 9.50 17.27 5.12
N ASP A 42 10.36 18.06 5.75
CA ASP A 42 10.86 19.34 5.26
C ASP A 42 11.71 19.23 3.97
N SER A 43 12.06 18.03 3.55
CA SER A 43 13.03 17.85 2.47
C SER A 43 12.55 16.98 1.30
N HIS A 44 11.34 16.45 1.31
CA HIS A 44 10.91 15.48 0.29
C HIS A 44 9.75 15.98 -0.56
N LEU A 45 10.04 16.23 -1.82
CA LEU A 45 9.05 16.47 -2.86
C LEU A 45 8.07 15.31 -3.05
N TYR A 46 8.50 14.10 -2.77
CA TYR A 46 7.72 12.90 -2.91
C TYR A 46 7.83 12.02 -1.67
N LYS A 47 6.69 11.66 -1.10
CA LYS A 47 6.53 10.61 -0.11
C LYS A 47 5.56 9.56 -0.65
N PRO A 48 5.89 8.26 -0.58
CA PRO A 48 5.00 7.20 -1.05
C PRO A 48 3.71 7.13 -0.22
N CYS A 49 3.81 7.33 1.08
CA CYS A 49 2.69 7.37 2.00
C CYS A 49 2.81 8.58 2.92
N LYS A 50 1.70 9.23 3.22
CA LYS A 50 1.63 10.27 4.25
C LYS A 50 0.78 9.73 5.39
N TYR A 51 1.45 9.53 6.50
CA TYR A 51 0.82 9.03 7.73
C TYR A 51 0.39 10.20 8.60
N SER A 52 -0.59 9.96 9.45
CA SER A 52 -1.02 10.94 10.44
C SER A 52 -1.02 10.35 11.84
N SER A 53 -0.84 11.22 12.81
CA SER A 53 -1.00 10.90 14.23
C SER A 53 -2.12 11.75 14.83
N ALA A 54 -2.58 11.35 15.99
CA ALA A 54 -3.51 12.14 16.78
C ALA A 54 -3.11 12.10 18.25
N THR A 55 -3.26 13.23 18.93
CA THR A 55 -3.15 13.35 20.38
C THR A 55 -4.53 13.67 20.93
N ILE A 56 -4.96 12.89 21.90
CA ILE A 56 -6.27 13.00 22.56
C ILE A 56 -6.04 13.44 24.00
N GLY A 57 -6.45 14.67 24.30
CA GLY A 57 -6.40 15.20 25.64
C GLY A 57 -7.65 14.88 26.44
N MET A 58 -7.51 14.25 27.61
CA MET A 58 -8.63 13.92 28.47
C MET A 58 -8.30 14.23 29.94
N ILE A 59 -9.36 14.48 30.71
CA ILE A 59 -9.26 14.74 32.15
C ILE A 59 -9.89 13.56 32.90
N THR A 60 -9.16 12.99 33.81
CA THR A 60 -9.62 11.82 34.58
C THR A 60 -9.03 11.80 35.99
N ASP A 61 -9.79 11.23 36.91
CA ASP A 61 -9.36 10.89 38.28
C ASP A 61 -9.12 9.38 38.45
N ASP A 62 -9.21 8.62 37.36
CA ASP A 62 -9.11 7.18 37.34
C ASP A 62 -8.08 6.70 36.30
N TYR A 63 -7.50 5.52 36.57
CA TYR A 63 -6.55 4.91 35.63
C TYR A 63 -7.24 4.41 34.37
N LYS A 64 -6.72 4.82 33.23
CA LYS A 64 -7.20 4.40 31.90
C LYS A 64 -6.31 3.31 31.32
N PHE A 65 -5.95 2.33 32.15
CA PHE A 65 -5.05 1.24 31.80
C PHE A 65 -5.50 0.46 30.56
N ASP A 66 -6.80 0.29 30.38
CA ASP A 66 -7.39 -0.45 29.25
C ASP A 66 -7.32 0.30 27.90
N LEU A 67 -6.98 1.58 27.90
CA LEU A 67 -6.69 2.33 26.68
C LEU A 67 -5.37 1.90 26.03
N TYR A 68 -4.44 1.40 26.83
CA TYR A 68 -3.11 1.05 26.39
C TYR A 68 -2.99 -0.44 26.13
N SER A 69 -2.28 -0.79 25.09
CA SER A 69 -2.04 -2.18 24.71
C SER A 69 -0.72 -2.32 23.99
N SER A 70 -0.04 -3.42 24.24
CA SER A 70 1.14 -3.82 23.46
C SER A 70 0.79 -4.38 22.07
N THR A 71 -0.51 -4.64 21.84
CA THR A 71 -1.00 -5.17 20.56
C THR A 71 -1.51 -4.04 19.69
N ALA A 72 -0.96 -3.91 18.50
CA ALA A 72 -1.46 -2.97 17.51
C ALA A 72 -2.93 -3.28 17.15
N GLN A 73 -3.68 -2.24 16.82
CA GLN A 73 -5.10 -2.31 16.45
C GLN A 73 -6.07 -2.83 17.54
N GLN A 74 -5.69 -2.80 18.80
CA GLN A 74 -6.61 -3.19 19.88
C GLN A 74 -7.64 -2.09 20.14
N ASN A 75 -7.21 -0.86 20.37
CA ASN A 75 -8.07 0.27 20.70
C ASN A 75 -8.23 1.20 19.50
N LYS A 76 -9.30 0.97 18.75
CA LYS A 76 -9.65 1.78 17.58
C LYS A 76 -10.12 3.15 18.04
N VAL A 77 -9.60 4.20 17.40
CA VAL A 77 -10.01 5.60 17.60
C VAL A 77 -10.75 6.05 16.36
N VAL A 78 -11.94 6.59 16.56
CA VAL A 78 -12.79 7.13 15.50
C VAL A 78 -13.24 8.53 15.88
N LEU A 79 -12.88 9.51 15.08
CA LEU A 79 -13.45 10.86 15.14
C LEU A 79 -14.45 11.01 14.01
N SER A 80 -15.69 11.34 14.36
CA SER A 80 -16.77 11.51 13.40
C SER A 80 -17.50 12.85 13.57
N SER A 81 -18.15 13.29 12.51
CA SER A 81 -19.03 14.45 12.49
C SER A 81 -20.31 14.10 11.72
N ALA A 82 -21.24 15.05 11.59
CA ALA A 82 -22.45 14.87 10.78
C ALA A 82 -22.13 14.52 9.31
N SER A 83 -20.95 14.86 8.80
CA SER A 83 -20.52 14.55 7.43
C SER A 83 -19.87 13.17 7.28
N GLY A 84 -19.69 12.42 8.36
CA GLY A 84 -19.06 11.09 8.38
C GLY A 84 -17.79 11.03 9.22
N ILE A 85 -17.02 9.97 9.02
CA ILE A 85 -15.75 9.77 9.71
C ILE A 85 -14.73 10.80 9.20
N VAL A 86 -14.10 11.50 10.14
CA VAL A 86 -13.10 12.55 9.88
C VAL A 86 -11.69 12.01 10.04
N TRP A 87 -11.51 11.14 11.04
CA TRP A 87 -10.22 10.49 11.29
C TRP A 87 -10.44 9.10 11.88
N VAL A 88 -9.60 8.16 11.50
CA VAL A 88 -9.63 6.80 12.04
C VAL A 88 -8.22 6.26 12.21
N GLY A 89 -7.97 5.69 13.37
CA GLY A 89 -6.69 5.09 13.72
C GLY A 89 -6.79 4.21 14.95
N TYR A 90 -5.67 4.05 15.62
CA TYR A 90 -5.56 3.20 16.80
C TYR A 90 -4.64 3.84 17.82
N VAL A 91 -4.93 3.63 19.09
CA VAL A 91 -4.01 4.03 20.16
C VAL A 91 -2.66 3.38 19.90
N THR A 92 -1.60 4.19 20.00
CA THR A 92 -0.23 3.73 19.76
C THR A 92 0.13 2.63 20.77
N PRO A 93 0.68 1.50 20.31
CA PRO A 93 1.10 0.43 21.22
C PRO A 93 2.34 0.89 22.00
N ASN A 94 2.12 1.47 23.16
CA ASN A 94 3.14 2.00 24.05
C ASN A 94 2.99 1.44 25.45
N LEU A 95 4.05 1.60 26.25
CA LEU A 95 4.00 1.33 27.66
C LEU A 95 3.14 2.40 28.35
N TYR A 96 2.22 1.92 29.20
CA TYR A 96 1.38 2.79 30.00
C TYR A 96 2.19 3.53 31.05
N SER A 97 1.97 4.82 31.13
CA SER A 97 2.48 5.66 32.21
C SER A 97 1.44 6.72 32.53
N GLN A 98 0.98 6.76 33.76
CA GLN A 98 0.07 7.79 34.27
C GLN A 98 0.50 8.14 35.69
N GLY A 99 0.35 9.40 36.09
CA GLY A 99 0.62 9.86 37.45
C GLY A 99 -0.21 9.10 38.49
N TYR A 100 0.32 8.97 39.71
CA TYR A 100 -0.41 8.39 40.84
C TYR A 100 -0.82 9.51 41.79
N GLU A 101 -1.89 10.21 41.41
CA GLU A 101 -2.46 11.29 42.22
C GLU A 101 -3.95 11.03 42.46
N ASN A 102 -4.47 11.49 43.61
CA ASN A 102 -5.88 11.35 43.96
C ASN A 102 -6.73 12.55 43.47
N GLU A 103 -6.26 13.25 42.46
CA GLU A 103 -6.89 14.44 41.88
C GLU A 103 -7.12 14.27 40.39
N LEU A 104 -7.95 15.14 39.82
CA LEU A 104 -8.16 15.19 38.40
C LEU A 104 -6.87 15.52 37.68
N GLU A 105 -6.42 14.63 36.83
CA GLU A 105 -5.21 14.76 36.02
C GLU A 105 -5.57 14.88 34.54
N GLU A 106 -4.83 15.72 33.83
CA GLU A 106 -4.88 15.75 32.37
C GLU A 106 -3.91 14.71 31.81
N ILE A 107 -4.42 13.80 31.00
CA ILE A 107 -3.62 12.78 30.31
C ILE A 107 -3.74 12.96 28.80
N GLU A 108 -2.67 12.63 28.10
CA GLU A 108 -2.62 12.59 26.66
C GLU A 108 -2.52 11.16 26.17
N VAL A 109 -3.38 10.78 25.24
CA VAL A 109 -3.37 9.49 24.58
C VAL A 109 -2.96 9.66 23.14
N GLU A 110 -1.83 9.09 22.80
CA GLU A 110 -1.32 9.10 21.43
C GLU A 110 -1.97 8.02 20.57
N ALA A 111 -2.32 8.38 19.37
CA ALA A 111 -2.86 7.48 18.37
C ALA A 111 -2.19 7.70 17.00
N ILE A 112 -2.09 6.64 16.24
CA ILE A 112 -1.61 6.66 14.86
C ILE A 112 -2.74 6.31 13.91
N ASP A 113 -2.71 6.82 12.69
CA ASP A 113 -3.70 6.46 11.69
C ASP A 113 -3.65 4.96 11.35
N ALA A 114 -4.70 4.47 10.74
CA ALA A 114 -4.81 3.04 10.48
C ALA A 114 -3.80 2.55 9.42
N LEU A 115 -3.32 3.41 8.50
CA LEU A 115 -2.24 3.07 7.56
C LEU A 115 -0.92 2.83 8.29
N SER A 116 -0.60 3.65 9.28
CA SER A 116 0.61 3.52 10.09
C SER A 116 0.69 2.18 10.81
N THR A 117 -0.45 1.55 11.09
CA THR A 117 -0.46 0.23 11.76
C THR A 117 0.14 -0.89 10.92
N LEU A 118 0.24 -0.70 9.62
CA LEU A 118 0.83 -1.70 8.70
C LEU A 118 2.30 -2.00 9.00
N GLN A 119 3.02 -1.11 9.69
CA GLN A 119 4.40 -1.33 10.15
C GLN A 119 4.54 -2.51 11.11
N TYR A 120 3.48 -2.83 11.86
CA TYR A 120 3.49 -3.90 12.86
C TYR A 120 3.16 -5.28 12.28
N TYR A 121 2.81 -5.35 11.00
CA TYR A 121 2.39 -6.59 10.35
C TYR A 121 3.33 -6.97 9.22
N LYS A 122 3.80 -8.20 9.24
CA LYS A 122 4.50 -8.79 8.12
C LYS A 122 3.52 -9.13 6.99
N TYR A 123 3.99 -9.00 5.74
CA TYR A 123 3.18 -9.35 4.58
C TYR A 123 2.78 -10.83 4.61
N THR A 124 1.53 -11.09 4.31
CA THR A 124 0.99 -12.45 4.15
C THR A 124 0.44 -12.61 2.74
N THR A 125 0.66 -13.76 2.14
CA THR A 125 0.20 -14.03 0.78
C THR A 125 -1.33 -14.04 0.67
N ILE A 126 -1.87 -13.50 -0.42
CA ILE A 126 -3.32 -13.34 -0.62
C ILE A 126 -4.00 -14.70 -0.78
N GLY A 127 -3.48 -15.71 -1.17
CA GLY A 127 -4.10 -17.05 -1.33
C GLY A 127 -3.51 -18.13 -0.43
N GLY A 128 -2.71 -17.75 0.57
CA GLY A 128 -1.99 -18.67 1.45
C GLY A 128 -0.76 -19.31 0.81
N LYS A 129 -0.44 -18.95 -0.42
CA LYS A 129 0.80 -19.29 -1.15
C LYS A 129 1.13 -18.18 -2.13
N LYS A 130 2.41 -17.99 -2.40
CA LYS A 130 2.90 -16.98 -3.33
C LYS A 130 2.33 -17.20 -4.73
N ASP A 131 1.70 -16.17 -5.28
CA ASP A 131 1.08 -16.19 -6.61
C ASP A 131 1.36 -14.87 -7.34
N ILE A 132 0.79 -14.73 -8.52
CA ILE A 132 0.83 -13.53 -9.32
C ILE A 132 -0.48 -12.79 -9.10
N VAL A 133 -0.37 -11.60 -8.54
CA VAL A 133 -1.50 -10.79 -8.11
C VAL A 133 -1.49 -9.42 -8.75
N SER A 134 -2.66 -8.80 -8.91
CA SER A 134 -2.73 -7.42 -9.41
C SER A 134 -2.40 -6.42 -8.30
N PHE A 135 -1.96 -5.21 -8.70
CA PHE A 135 -1.71 -4.15 -7.74
C PHE A 135 -2.97 -3.77 -6.94
N THR A 136 -4.15 -3.84 -7.56
CA THR A 136 -5.41 -3.60 -6.83
C THR A 136 -5.72 -4.68 -5.80
N GLN A 137 -5.38 -5.94 -6.07
CA GLN A 137 -5.49 -7.02 -5.08
C GLN A 137 -4.56 -6.80 -3.90
N ILE A 138 -3.31 -6.36 -4.16
CA ILE A 138 -2.36 -6.02 -3.10
C ILE A 138 -2.90 -4.87 -2.25
N ILE A 139 -3.32 -3.76 -2.88
CA ILE A 139 -3.89 -2.61 -2.16
C ILE A 139 -5.10 -3.04 -1.32
N ASN A 140 -6.03 -3.82 -1.89
CA ASN A 140 -7.17 -4.36 -1.15
C ASN A 140 -6.73 -5.19 0.07
N HIS A 141 -5.73 -6.05 -0.10
CA HIS A 141 -5.21 -6.89 0.97
C HIS A 141 -4.62 -6.06 2.12
N LEU A 142 -3.76 -5.10 1.78
CA LEU A 142 -3.11 -4.21 2.74
C LEU A 142 -4.14 -3.34 3.48
N LEU A 143 -5.03 -2.68 2.76
CA LEU A 143 -6.03 -1.80 3.37
C LEU A 143 -7.08 -2.58 4.19
N SER A 144 -7.41 -3.81 3.81
CA SER A 144 -8.26 -4.69 4.61
C SER A 144 -7.62 -5.02 5.95
N LYS A 145 -6.30 -5.15 6.01
CA LYS A 145 -5.57 -5.38 7.25
C LYS A 145 -5.64 -4.19 8.21
N CYS A 146 -5.80 -2.97 7.70
CA CYS A 146 -5.98 -1.79 8.55
C CYS A 146 -7.28 -1.81 9.37
N ASN A 147 -8.29 -2.59 8.96
CA ASN A 147 -9.60 -2.71 9.61
C ASN A 147 -10.27 -1.35 9.93
N ALA A 148 -10.12 -0.39 9.02
CA ALA A 148 -10.55 0.99 9.22
C ALA A 148 -11.19 1.61 8.00
N TYR A 149 -10.79 1.21 6.81
CA TYR A 149 -11.19 1.84 5.56
C TYR A 149 -12.33 1.08 4.88
N THR A 150 -13.12 1.81 4.09
CA THR A 150 -14.25 1.26 3.30
C THR A 150 -13.96 1.27 1.80
N SER A 151 -13.12 2.18 1.36
CA SER A 151 -12.80 2.33 -0.06
C SER A 151 -11.45 3.03 -0.29
N PHE A 152 -10.91 2.85 -1.50
CA PHE A 152 -9.77 3.62 -1.96
C PHE A 152 -10.00 4.18 -3.36
N PHE A 153 -9.23 5.23 -3.69
CA PHE A 153 -9.38 6.00 -4.92
C PHE A 153 -8.04 6.10 -5.64
N ILE A 154 -8.04 5.78 -6.92
CA ILE A 154 -6.87 5.90 -7.79
C ILE A 154 -7.20 6.88 -8.92
N SER A 155 -6.30 7.79 -9.24
CA SER A 155 -6.49 8.77 -10.32
C SER A 155 -6.76 8.10 -11.67
N ASP A 156 -7.64 8.70 -12.46
CA ASP A 156 -7.94 8.28 -13.83
C ASP A 156 -6.74 8.44 -14.80
N ASN A 157 -5.71 9.19 -14.40
CA ASN A 157 -4.47 9.31 -15.15
C ASN A 157 -3.70 7.97 -15.27
N THR A 158 -4.06 6.99 -14.46
CA THR A 158 -3.51 5.62 -14.51
C THR A 158 -4.25 4.69 -15.47
N GLN A 159 -4.87 5.21 -16.52
CA GLN A 159 -5.53 4.40 -17.56
C GLN A 159 -4.50 3.72 -18.47
N ILE A 160 -4.78 2.45 -18.82
CA ILE A 160 -4.01 1.73 -19.86
C ILE A 160 -4.38 2.24 -21.24
N ASP A 161 -5.66 2.49 -21.44
CA ASP A 161 -6.26 2.88 -22.72
C ASP A 161 -7.50 3.72 -22.44
N SER A 162 -7.55 4.92 -23.01
CA SER A 162 -8.66 5.84 -22.87
C SER A 162 -10.01 5.29 -23.38
N ALA A 163 -9.97 4.34 -24.31
CA ALA A 163 -11.16 3.70 -24.85
C ALA A 163 -11.72 2.57 -23.98
N SER A 164 -10.89 1.97 -23.13
CA SER A 164 -11.27 0.77 -22.38
C SER A 164 -11.82 1.02 -20.97
N ASN A 165 -11.69 2.23 -20.42
CA ASN A 165 -12.01 2.58 -19.03
C ASN A 165 -11.35 1.63 -18.00
N LEU A 166 -10.24 1.01 -18.35
CA LEU A 166 -9.53 0.07 -17.49
C LEU A 166 -8.51 0.81 -16.63
N CYS A 167 -8.64 0.67 -15.33
CA CYS A 167 -7.62 1.14 -14.38
C CYS A 167 -6.34 0.33 -14.54
N LEU A 168 -5.21 1.01 -14.79
CA LEU A 168 -3.91 0.37 -14.98
C LEU A 168 -3.53 -0.57 -13.83
N PRO A 169 -3.61 -0.20 -12.54
CA PRO A 169 -3.26 -1.09 -11.43
C PRO A 169 -4.04 -2.40 -11.38
N SER A 170 -5.25 -2.46 -11.95
CA SER A 170 -6.04 -3.70 -12.05
C SER A 170 -5.53 -4.65 -13.13
N LYS A 171 -4.69 -4.17 -14.04
CA LYS A 171 -4.14 -4.93 -15.18
C LYS A 171 -2.64 -5.09 -15.12
N MET A 172 -2.01 -4.53 -14.12
CA MET A 172 -0.62 -4.76 -13.78
C MET A 172 -0.51 -5.84 -12.73
N TYR A 173 0.38 -6.78 -12.95
CA TYR A 173 0.57 -7.94 -12.08
C TYR A 173 2.00 -8.02 -11.61
N ILE A 174 2.16 -8.51 -10.38
CA ILE A 174 3.46 -8.75 -9.75
C ILE A 174 3.43 -10.10 -9.05
N SER A 175 4.59 -10.75 -8.94
CA SER A 175 4.73 -11.95 -8.12
C SER A 175 4.85 -11.55 -6.65
N GLU A 176 4.08 -12.20 -5.78
CA GLU A 176 4.21 -12.00 -4.33
C GLU A 176 5.58 -12.41 -3.78
N GLN A 177 6.39 -13.17 -4.55
CA GLN A 177 7.79 -13.47 -4.19
C GLN A 177 8.62 -12.21 -4.00
N ASN A 178 8.28 -11.10 -4.67
CA ASN A 178 9.01 -9.84 -4.56
C ASN A 178 8.87 -9.16 -3.19
N PHE A 179 7.93 -9.63 -2.38
CA PHE A 179 7.72 -9.12 -1.02
C PHE A 179 8.43 -9.97 0.05
N PHE A 180 9.30 -10.85 -0.38
CA PHE A 180 10.10 -11.73 0.47
C PHE A 180 11.56 -11.62 0.07
N ASP A 181 12.45 -11.65 1.04
CA ASP A 181 13.88 -11.66 0.82
C ASP A 181 14.43 -13.05 0.43
N GLU A 182 15.76 -13.17 0.37
CA GLU A 182 16.45 -14.42 0.00
C GLU A 182 16.25 -15.54 1.03
N ASP A 183 16.02 -15.20 2.28
CA ASP A 183 15.74 -16.12 3.39
C ASP A 183 14.25 -16.45 3.53
N ASP A 184 13.43 -15.97 2.59
CA ASP A 184 11.97 -16.12 2.58
C ASP A 184 11.24 -15.35 3.70
N GLU A 185 11.92 -14.33 4.27
CA GLU A 185 11.35 -13.44 5.24
C GLU A 185 10.51 -12.34 4.56
N PRO A 186 9.27 -12.11 5.00
CA PRO A 186 8.41 -11.12 4.38
C PRO A 186 8.75 -9.68 4.80
N MET A 187 8.60 -8.75 3.87
CA MET A 187 8.55 -7.32 4.14
C MET A 187 7.40 -7.00 5.12
N THR A 188 7.45 -5.85 5.76
CA THR A 188 6.25 -5.32 6.44
C THR A 188 5.19 -4.92 5.41
N MET A 189 3.94 -4.93 5.81
CA MET A 189 2.85 -4.48 4.93
C MET A 189 2.99 -3.00 4.57
N GLN A 190 3.59 -2.19 5.45
CA GLN A 190 3.92 -0.81 5.18
C GLN A 190 4.96 -0.68 4.05
N GLU A 191 6.06 -1.41 4.14
CA GLU A 191 7.08 -1.43 3.08
C GLU A 191 6.49 -1.83 1.72
N VAL A 192 5.62 -2.85 1.69
CA VAL A 192 4.93 -3.26 0.46
C VAL A 192 4.06 -2.13 -0.09
N LEU A 193 3.30 -1.43 0.75
CA LEU A 193 2.47 -0.30 0.33
C LEU A 193 3.34 0.84 -0.24
N GLU A 194 4.43 1.16 0.43
CA GLU A 194 5.35 2.21 0.00
C GLU A 194 6.01 1.88 -1.34
N GLU A 195 6.46 0.65 -1.54
CA GLU A 195 7.04 0.21 -2.82
C GLU A 195 6.00 0.24 -3.96
N VAL A 196 4.76 -0.19 -3.69
CA VAL A 196 3.65 -0.06 -4.65
C VAL A 196 3.41 1.40 -5.03
N CYS A 197 3.39 2.30 -4.05
CA CYS A 197 3.24 3.74 -4.30
C CYS A 197 4.41 4.32 -5.09
N LYS A 198 5.64 3.95 -4.78
CA LYS A 198 6.84 4.36 -5.54
C LYS A 198 6.78 3.90 -6.99
N TYR A 199 6.39 2.64 -7.20
CA TYR A 199 6.27 2.07 -8.54
C TYR A 199 5.20 2.75 -9.39
N LEU A 200 4.05 3.05 -8.79
CA LEU A 200 2.94 3.76 -9.45
C LEU A 200 3.15 5.28 -9.51
N ASN A 201 4.18 5.82 -8.84
CA ASN A 201 4.44 7.25 -8.69
C ASN A 201 3.25 8.01 -8.10
N VAL A 202 2.63 7.45 -7.06
CA VAL A 202 1.49 8.02 -6.35
C VAL A 202 1.82 8.18 -4.87
N THR A 203 1.08 9.04 -4.19
CA THR A 203 1.15 9.16 -2.72
C THR A 203 -0.15 8.67 -2.10
N ALA A 204 -0.05 7.70 -1.20
CA ALA A 204 -1.20 7.25 -0.41
C ALA A 204 -1.44 8.20 0.76
N VAL A 205 -2.69 8.66 0.90
CA VAL A 205 -3.15 9.53 2.00
C VAL A 205 -4.49 9.03 2.49
N ALA A 206 -4.65 8.89 3.80
CA ALA A 206 -5.95 8.61 4.40
C ALA A 206 -6.73 9.90 4.65
N ASP A 207 -8.04 9.86 4.37
CA ASP A 207 -9.00 10.91 4.72
C ASP A 207 -10.28 10.23 5.24
N GLY A 208 -10.52 10.32 6.53
CA GLY A 208 -11.57 9.57 7.20
C GLY A 208 -11.43 8.07 6.99
N ASP A 209 -12.49 7.44 6.51
CA ASP A 209 -12.56 6.01 6.22
C ASP A 209 -12.14 5.63 4.78
N LYS A 210 -11.42 6.52 4.10
CA LYS A 210 -11.03 6.37 2.70
C LYS A 210 -9.54 6.58 2.53
N VAL A 211 -8.95 5.95 1.51
CA VAL A 211 -7.55 6.15 1.13
C VAL A 211 -7.48 6.65 -0.30
N TYR A 212 -6.73 7.71 -0.51
CA TYR A 212 -6.50 8.33 -1.81
C TYR A 212 -5.07 8.08 -2.27
N PHE A 213 -4.93 7.54 -3.45
CA PHE A 213 -3.66 7.42 -4.16
C PHE A 213 -3.54 8.61 -5.11
N LEU A 214 -2.84 9.63 -4.66
CA LEU A 214 -2.71 10.91 -5.34
C LEU A 214 -1.60 10.86 -6.38
N ASP A 215 -1.96 11.13 -7.63
CA ASP A 215 -1.03 11.35 -8.73
C ASP A 215 -0.85 12.86 -8.93
N TYR A 216 0.34 13.36 -8.66
CA TYR A 216 0.64 14.79 -8.77
C TYR A 216 0.61 15.30 -10.21
N ASP A 217 0.92 14.45 -11.19
CA ASP A 217 0.78 14.83 -12.61
C ASP A 217 -0.70 14.95 -13.01
N ALA A 218 -1.56 14.09 -12.49
CA ALA A 218 -3.00 14.22 -12.67
C ALA A 218 -3.53 15.52 -12.07
N ILE A 219 -3.13 15.85 -10.84
CA ILE A 219 -3.51 17.08 -10.16
C ILE A 219 -3.04 18.31 -10.97
N LYS A 220 -1.78 18.32 -11.42
CA LYS A 220 -1.21 19.38 -12.25
C LYS A 220 -1.97 19.58 -13.55
N ASN A 221 -2.45 18.50 -14.15
CA ASN A 221 -3.20 18.51 -15.40
C ASN A 221 -4.71 18.74 -15.19
N GLY A 222 -5.16 18.99 -13.97
CA GLY A 222 -6.56 19.24 -13.64
C GLY A 222 -7.48 18.01 -13.79
N ILE A 223 -6.91 16.80 -13.75
CA ILE A 223 -7.67 15.54 -13.78
C ILE A 223 -8.33 15.34 -12.43
N ASN A 224 -9.64 15.44 -12.38
CA ASN A 224 -10.44 15.30 -11.17
C ASN A 224 -11.29 14.03 -11.13
N THR A 225 -11.10 13.14 -12.08
CA THR A 225 -11.77 11.84 -12.14
C THR A 225 -10.89 10.76 -11.53
N TYR A 226 -11.54 9.88 -10.76
CA TYR A 226 -10.90 8.80 -10.02
C TYR A 226 -11.65 7.49 -10.21
N TYR A 227 -10.94 6.39 -10.11
CA TYR A 227 -11.50 5.06 -9.93
C TYR A 227 -11.65 4.78 -8.43
N ARG A 228 -12.90 4.67 -7.97
CA ARG A 228 -13.23 4.25 -6.61
C ARG A 228 -13.37 2.75 -6.54
N PHE A 229 -12.62 2.12 -5.68
CA PHE A 229 -12.75 0.71 -5.31
C PHE A 229 -13.36 0.62 -3.91
N THR A 230 -14.44 -0.13 -3.79
CA THR A 230 -14.92 -0.55 -2.46
C THR A 230 -14.03 -1.69 -2.00
N LEU A 231 -13.60 -1.66 -0.73
CA LEU A 231 -12.73 -2.70 -0.19
C LEU A 231 -13.39 -4.08 -0.33
N GLY A 232 -12.58 -5.08 -0.70
CA GLY A 232 -13.05 -6.42 -1.02
C GLY A 232 -13.63 -6.58 -2.43
N THR A 233 -13.62 -5.54 -3.27
CA THR A 233 -14.06 -5.62 -4.67
C THR A 233 -12.93 -5.26 -5.63
N GLU A 234 -12.94 -5.85 -6.82
CA GLU A 234 -11.96 -5.55 -7.88
C GLU A 234 -12.52 -4.64 -8.98
N THR A 235 -13.83 -4.42 -8.98
CA THR A 235 -14.48 -3.61 -10.01
C THR A 235 -14.63 -2.18 -9.53
N PRO A 236 -13.97 -1.21 -10.19
CA PRO A 236 -14.05 0.19 -9.80
C PRO A 236 -15.31 0.86 -10.31
N THR A 237 -15.67 1.95 -9.64
CA THR A 237 -16.65 2.93 -10.11
C THR A 237 -15.94 4.23 -10.42
N LYS A 238 -16.17 4.82 -11.59
CA LYS A 238 -15.60 6.12 -11.94
C LYS A 238 -16.36 7.23 -11.22
N VAL A 239 -15.64 8.12 -10.56
CA VAL A 239 -16.18 9.24 -9.79
C VAL A 239 -15.40 10.52 -10.06
N THR A 240 -16.06 11.67 -9.91
CA THR A 240 -15.42 12.97 -9.99
C THR A 240 -15.28 13.54 -8.59
N LEU A 241 -14.06 13.96 -8.22
CA LEU A 241 -13.76 14.56 -6.93
C LEU A 241 -13.51 16.06 -7.08
N GLN A 242 -13.91 16.84 -6.10
CA GLN A 242 -13.54 18.24 -6.02
C GLN A 242 -12.11 18.34 -5.50
N GLN A 243 -11.19 18.91 -6.28
CA GLN A 243 -9.77 19.01 -5.96
C GLN A 243 -9.35 20.35 -5.38
N SER A 244 -10.25 21.29 -5.26
CA SER A 244 -9.93 22.62 -4.74
C SER A 244 -10.82 22.97 -3.56
N LYS A 245 -10.20 23.56 -2.53
CA LYS A 245 -10.89 24.16 -1.40
C LYS A 245 -10.39 25.60 -1.28
N GLU A 246 -11.29 26.55 -1.18
CA GLU A 246 -10.95 27.90 -0.84
C GLU A 246 -10.60 27.97 0.66
N ILE A 247 -9.41 28.43 0.99
CA ILE A 247 -8.97 28.65 2.38
C ILE A 247 -9.24 30.11 2.72
N LYS A 248 -10.07 30.34 3.72
CA LYS A 248 -10.45 31.68 4.19
C LYS A 248 -9.75 32.01 5.51
N ALA A 249 -9.70 33.29 5.85
CA ALA A 249 -9.14 33.73 7.12
C ALA A 249 -9.83 33.08 8.34
N SER A 250 -11.13 32.75 8.22
CA SER A 250 -11.88 32.02 9.25
C SER A 250 -11.47 30.54 9.43
N ASP A 251 -10.70 29.99 8.52
CA ASP A 251 -10.23 28.59 8.61
C ASP A 251 -8.94 28.47 9.44
N TYR A 252 -8.37 29.61 9.88
CA TYR A 252 -7.19 29.65 10.72
C TYR A 252 -7.58 29.90 12.18
N VAL A 253 -6.95 29.15 13.07
CA VAL A 253 -7.17 29.27 14.53
C VAL A 253 -6.32 30.41 15.12
N GLU A 254 -5.16 30.69 14.54
CA GLU A 254 -4.22 31.72 15.02
C GLU A 254 -3.78 32.63 13.89
N ASN A 255 -3.44 33.88 14.28
CA ASN A 255 -2.81 34.83 13.39
C ASN A 255 -1.32 34.54 13.28
N GLY A 256 -0.77 34.53 12.08
CA GLY A 256 0.66 34.32 11.85
C GLY A 256 0.99 33.27 10.80
N GLY A 257 -0.01 32.75 10.10
CA GLY A 257 0.22 31.86 8.96
C GLY A 257 1.13 32.51 7.92
N GLN A 258 2.19 31.80 7.52
CA GLN A 258 3.11 32.26 6.47
C GLN A 258 2.93 31.36 5.24
N LEU A 259 2.76 31.97 4.09
CA LEU A 259 2.83 31.27 2.81
C LEU A 259 4.26 31.45 2.26
N SER A 260 4.98 30.37 2.11
CA SER A 260 6.33 30.40 1.52
C SER A 260 6.39 29.44 0.31
N LEU A 261 7.25 29.77 -0.64
CA LEU A 261 7.64 28.86 -1.69
C LEU A 261 8.91 28.14 -1.22
N ASP A 262 8.84 26.85 -1.17
CA ASP A 262 10.00 25.99 -0.88
C ASP A 262 10.86 25.80 -2.13
N ASN A 263 11.97 25.09 -2.00
CA ASN A 263 12.91 24.84 -3.09
C ASN A 263 12.21 24.21 -4.30
N VAL A 264 12.47 24.77 -5.47
CA VAL A 264 11.97 24.26 -6.74
C VAL A 264 13.01 23.30 -7.33
N TYR A 265 12.59 22.08 -7.64
CA TYR A 265 13.45 21.08 -8.26
C TYR A 265 13.07 20.88 -9.72
N ASN A 266 14.06 20.86 -10.59
CA ASN A 266 13.86 20.64 -12.04
C ASN A 266 13.63 19.17 -12.39
N LYS A 267 14.07 18.24 -11.52
CA LYS A 267 13.96 16.81 -11.75
C LYS A 267 13.87 16.06 -10.42
N VAL A 268 12.92 15.16 -10.34
CA VAL A 268 12.78 14.18 -9.25
C VAL A 268 12.94 12.78 -9.84
N THR A 269 13.71 11.94 -9.19
CA THR A 269 13.87 10.53 -9.57
C THR A 269 13.41 9.68 -8.40
N VAL A 270 12.34 8.93 -8.61
CA VAL A 270 11.83 7.94 -7.66
C VAL A 270 12.45 6.59 -8.02
N LYS A 271 12.95 5.87 -7.04
CA LYS A 271 13.45 4.50 -7.20
C LYS A 271 12.59 3.57 -6.36
N ASP A 272 12.21 2.47 -6.94
CA ASP A 272 11.52 1.37 -6.28
C ASP A 272 12.39 0.11 -6.27
N SER A 273 12.06 -0.85 -5.42
CA SER A 273 12.72 -2.16 -5.30
C SER A 273 11.78 -3.32 -5.59
N LEU A 274 10.61 -3.06 -6.18
CA LEU A 274 9.61 -4.10 -6.47
C LEU A 274 10.08 -5.17 -7.44
N TYR A 275 11.04 -4.85 -8.29
CA TYR A 275 11.57 -5.75 -9.29
C TYR A 275 13.10 -5.84 -9.15
N SER A 276 13.58 -6.56 -8.15
CA SER A 276 14.97 -6.97 -8.16
C SER A 276 15.14 -8.15 -9.13
N PHE A 277 16.19 -8.11 -9.96
CA PHE A 277 16.44 -9.18 -10.95
C PHE A 277 16.68 -10.55 -10.31
N ASP A 278 17.06 -10.57 -9.05
CA ASP A 278 17.40 -11.79 -8.32
C ASP A 278 16.21 -12.43 -7.59
N SER A 279 15.09 -11.71 -7.41
CA SER A 279 13.99 -12.15 -6.54
C SER A 279 12.69 -12.51 -7.26
N ILE A 280 12.51 -12.15 -8.55
CA ILE A 280 11.19 -12.23 -9.19
C ILE A 280 10.80 -13.67 -9.51
N ILE A 281 11.70 -14.44 -10.02
CA ILE A 281 11.57 -15.88 -10.22
C ILE A 281 12.99 -16.42 -10.21
N PRO A 282 13.28 -17.46 -9.44
CA PRO A 282 14.52 -18.17 -9.58
C PRO A 282 14.72 -18.44 -11.07
N SER A 283 15.91 -18.16 -11.58
CA SER A 283 16.23 -18.43 -12.98
C SER A 283 15.64 -19.78 -13.33
N ILE A 284 14.90 -19.90 -14.43
CA ILE A 284 14.43 -21.21 -14.90
C ILE A 284 15.58 -22.20 -15.08
N TRP A 285 16.80 -21.70 -14.96
CA TRP A 285 18.07 -22.36 -15.00
C TRP A 285 18.56 -22.82 -13.62
N ASP A 286 17.88 -22.47 -12.55
CA ASP A 286 18.17 -22.99 -11.22
C ASP A 286 17.56 -24.40 -11.08
N GLU A 287 18.39 -25.36 -10.74
CA GLU A 287 17.98 -26.75 -10.53
C GLU A 287 16.86 -26.87 -9.47
N LYS A 288 16.90 -26.04 -8.44
CA LYS A 288 15.90 -25.99 -7.36
C LYS A 288 14.52 -25.54 -7.87
N TYR A 289 14.52 -24.57 -8.78
CA TYR A 289 13.28 -24.13 -9.43
C TYR A 289 12.73 -25.19 -10.40
N LEU A 290 13.61 -25.80 -11.16
CA LEU A 290 13.25 -26.84 -12.12
C LEU A 290 12.64 -28.07 -11.44
N THR A 291 13.09 -28.43 -10.26
CA THR A 291 12.54 -29.52 -9.44
C THR A 291 11.18 -29.20 -8.82
N ASN A 292 10.96 -27.97 -8.41
CA ASN A 292 9.72 -27.54 -7.74
C ASN A 292 8.52 -27.41 -8.70
N TYR A 293 8.75 -27.26 -9.99
CA TYR A 293 7.68 -27.11 -11.00
C TYR A 293 7.07 -28.44 -11.47
N GLY A 294 7.39 -29.53 -10.83
CA GLY A 294 6.72 -30.83 -11.02
C GLY A 294 6.97 -31.50 -12.38
N GLY A 295 8.02 -31.09 -13.08
CA GLY A 295 8.50 -31.70 -14.31
C GLY A 295 10.01 -31.74 -14.35
N SER A 296 10.58 -32.61 -15.18
CA SER A 296 12.03 -32.56 -15.44
C SER A 296 12.34 -31.46 -16.42
N TRP A 297 13.23 -30.57 -16.04
CA TRP A 297 13.81 -29.60 -16.93
C TRP A 297 15.24 -30.02 -17.22
N SER A 298 15.63 -30.01 -18.45
CA SER A 298 17.02 -30.28 -18.83
C SER A 298 17.62 -29.06 -19.49
N TYR A 299 18.81 -28.70 -19.08
CA TYR A 299 19.57 -27.66 -19.70
C TYR A 299 20.42 -28.25 -20.84
N VAL A 300 20.22 -27.76 -22.03
CA VAL A 300 21.09 -28.06 -23.17
C VAL A 300 22.09 -26.95 -23.34
N GLN A 301 23.34 -27.27 -23.34
CA GLN A 301 24.42 -26.31 -23.54
C GLN A 301 24.24 -25.48 -24.79
N GLU A 302 24.88 -24.34 -24.78
CA GLU A 302 24.92 -23.37 -25.87
C GLU A 302 25.14 -24.01 -27.23
N VAL A 303 24.21 -23.78 -28.13
CA VAL A 303 24.29 -24.26 -29.49
C VAL A 303 24.58 -23.06 -30.41
N ASN A 304 25.51 -23.21 -31.32
CA ASN A 304 25.80 -22.17 -32.31
C ASN A 304 24.61 -22.00 -33.27
N GLU A 305 24.18 -20.78 -33.42
CA GLU A 305 23.14 -20.42 -34.35
C GLU A 305 23.72 -20.38 -35.78
N ASP A 306 23.26 -21.24 -36.63
CA ASP A 306 23.43 -21.19 -38.09
C ASP A 306 24.85 -20.95 -38.61
N GLY A 307 25.86 -21.40 -37.89
CA GLY A 307 27.28 -21.22 -38.30
C GLY A 307 27.79 -19.79 -38.24
N LYS A 308 27.01 -18.84 -37.67
CA LYS A 308 27.37 -17.43 -37.57
C LYS A 308 27.89 -16.97 -36.20
N GLY A 309 28.18 -17.88 -35.30
CA GLY A 309 28.81 -17.57 -34.03
C GLY A 309 27.91 -16.99 -32.93
N GLY A 310 26.61 -16.98 -33.11
CA GLY A 310 25.63 -16.65 -32.06
C GLY A 310 25.37 -17.84 -31.16
N MET A 311 25.48 -17.64 -29.84
CA MET A 311 25.24 -18.70 -28.85
C MET A 311 23.84 -18.63 -28.27
N HIS A 312 23.12 -19.75 -28.23
CA HIS A 312 21.80 -19.85 -27.64
C HIS A 312 21.80 -20.68 -26.38
N LYS A 313 21.04 -20.28 -25.42
CA LYS A 313 20.69 -21.13 -24.28
C LYS A 313 19.39 -21.86 -24.59
N CYS A 314 19.43 -23.16 -24.51
CA CYS A 314 18.33 -24.05 -24.84
C CYS A 314 17.84 -24.77 -23.60
N PHE A 315 16.54 -24.87 -23.43
CA PHE A 315 15.92 -25.50 -22.28
C PHE A 315 14.79 -26.43 -22.72
N PHE A 316 14.57 -27.51 -22.01
CA PHE A 316 13.41 -28.35 -22.23
C PHE A 316 12.49 -28.35 -21.03
N LYS A 317 11.23 -28.35 -21.29
CA LYS A 317 10.21 -28.66 -20.29
C LYS A 317 9.69 -30.07 -20.52
N TYR A 318 9.85 -30.91 -19.54
CA TYR A 318 9.25 -32.23 -19.51
C TYR A 318 7.91 -32.17 -18.78
N LEU A 319 6.81 -32.42 -19.47
CA LEU A 319 5.49 -32.53 -18.85
C LEU A 319 5.23 -33.98 -18.39
N LYS A 320 4.78 -34.12 -17.15
CA LYS A 320 4.62 -35.37 -16.41
C LYS A 320 3.70 -36.40 -17.07
N ASN A 321 2.92 -36.03 -18.07
CA ASN A 321 1.91 -36.89 -18.72
C ASN A 321 2.27 -37.17 -20.16
N SER A 322 3.31 -37.93 -20.37
CA SER A 322 3.69 -38.51 -21.68
C SER A 322 3.88 -37.59 -22.88
N ASN A 323 3.55 -36.35 -22.80
CA ASN A 323 3.78 -35.36 -23.85
C ASN A 323 4.77 -34.30 -23.39
N TYR A 324 6.05 -34.56 -23.60
CA TYR A 324 7.06 -33.53 -23.44
C TYR A 324 7.08 -32.62 -24.66
N LYS A 325 7.13 -31.33 -24.45
CA LYS A 325 7.41 -30.35 -25.50
C LYS A 325 8.70 -29.66 -25.12
N CYS A 326 9.66 -29.76 -26.02
CA CYS A 326 10.93 -29.09 -25.93
C CYS A 326 10.92 -27.88 -26.85
N TYR A 327 11.51 -26.79 -26.37
CA TYR A 327 11.44 -25.52 -27.07
C TYR A 327 12.80 -24.83 -27.06
N TYR A 328 13.16 -24.18 -28.14
CA TYR A 328 14.40 -23.41 -28.35
C TYR A 328 14.15 -21.92 -28.47
N TYR A 329 15.05 -21.15 -27.91
CA TYR A 329 14.99 -19.71 -27.98
C TYR A 329 16.32 -19.04 -28.18
N ASN A 330 16.35 -18.05 -29.04
CA ASN A 330 17.42 -17.08 -29.09
C ASN A 330 17.24 -16.09 -27.91
N LYS A 331 18.14 -16.09 -26.97
CA LYS A 331 18.06 -15.25 -25.77
C LYS A 331 18.09 -13.74 -26.12
N ALA A 332 18.81 -13.35 -27.13
CA ALA A 332 18.95 -11.94 -27.52
C ALA A 332 17.72 -11.40 -28.23
N THR A 333 17.09 -12.19 -29.09
CA THR A 333 15.94 -11.75 -29.90
C THR A 333 14.61 -12.27 -29.41
N LEU A 334 14.61 -13.22 -28.48
CA LEU A 334 13.40 -13.95 -28.03
C LEU A 334 12.63 -14.56 -29.23
N ALA A 335 13.29 -14.78 -30.34
CA ALA A 335 12.70 -15.40 -31.51
C ALA A 335 12.81 -16.92 -31.40
N GLN A 336 11.73 -17.62 -31.71
CA GLN A 336 11.76 -19.05 -31.83
C GLN A 336 12.68 -19.44 -32.99
N VAL A 337 13.68 -20.28 -32.70
CA VAL A 337 14.57 -20.81 -33.74
C VAL A 337 14.18 -22.24 -34.10
N SER A 338 14.38 -22.58 -35.36
CA SER A 338 14.18 -23.94 -35.82
C SER A 338 15.25 -24.81 -35.19
N ALA A 339 14.81 -25.76 -34.40
CA ALA A 339 15.69 -26.73 -33.79
C ALA A 339 15.69 -28.05 -34.55
N PRO A 340 16.70 -28.90 -34.32
CA PRO A 340 16.66 -30.26 -34.81
C PRO A 340 15.35 -30.90 -34.38
N SER A 341 14.66 -31.43 -35.28
CA SER A 341 13.32 -31.97 -35.49
C SER A 341 12.35 -32.10 -34.30
N ASP A 342 12.76 -32.11 -33.05
CA ASP A 342 11.90 -32.47 -31.91
C ASP A 342 11.80 -31.43 -30.79
N TYR A 343 12.39 -30.26 -30.97
CA TYR A 343 12.49 -29.23 -29.96
C TYR A 343 11.78 -27.94 -30.37
N ARG A 344 10.79 -27.54 -29.63
CA ARG A 344 10.06 -26.29 -29.86
C ARG A 344 9.90 -25.54 -28.55
N LEU A 345 10.35 -24.33 -28.48
CA LEU A 345 10.17 -23.47 -27.33
C LEU A 345 8.91 -22.59 -27.51
N CYS A 346 8.04 -22.57 -26.52
CA CYS A 346 6.89 -21.70 -26.54
C CYS A 346 7.31 -20.27 -26.16
N LYS A 347 7.23 -19.38 -27.14
CA LYS A 347 7.59 -17.97 -26.97
C LYS A 347 6.84 -17.32 -25.80
N GLN A 348 5.64 -17.77 -25.55
CA GLN A 348 4.77 -17.24 -24.52
C GLN A 348 5.18 -17.66 -23.10
N GLU A 349 5.66 -18.89 -22.93
CA GLU A 349 6.12 -19.40 -21.62
C GLU A 349 7.41 -18.69 -21.18
N ILE A 350 8.35 -18.46 -22.07
CA ILE A 350 9.60 -17.74 -21.74
C ILE A 350 9.35 -16.26 -21.49
N ARG A 351 8.46 -15.61 -22.24
CA ARG A 351 8.10 -14.22 -21.95
C ARG A 351 7.43 -14.05 -20.59
N LEU A 352 6.65 -15.03 -20.16
CA LEU A 352 6.07 -15.03 -18.81
C LEU A 352 7.14 -15.19 -17.73
N ILE A 353 8.20 -15.91 -18.00
CA ILE A 353 9.29 -16.18 -17.07
C ILE A 353 10.32 -15.04 -17.06
N GLU A 354 10.64 -14.43 -18.21
CA GLU A 354 11.64 -13.36 -18.31
C GLU A 354 11.09 -11.94 -18.06
N LYS A 355 9.77 -11.76 -18.03
CA LYS A 355 9.12 -10.46 -17.78
C LYS A 355 8.47 -10.34 -16.42
N LYS A 356 8.65 -11.33 -15.61
CA LYS A 356 8.13 -11.32 -14.24
C LYS A 356 9.21 -10.99 -13.27
#